data_d71d92a1924dc332b6dc3c8e3d95c829
#
_entry.id   d71d92a1924dc332b6dc3c8e3d95c829
#
_cell.length_a   1.000
_cell.length_b   1.000
_cell.length_c   1.000
_cell.angle_alpha   90.00
_cell.angle_beta   90.00
_cell.angle_gamma   90.00
#
_symmetry.space_group_name_H-M   'P 1'
#
loop_
_entity.id
_entity.type
_entity.pdbx_description
1 polymer ?
#
loop_
_entity_poly.entity_id
_entity_poly.type
_entity_poly.pdbx_seq_one_letter_code
_entity_poly.pdbx_strand_id
1 'polypeptide(L)'
;MDDQCVSHSSPLHSGGPAGADVQRQGRPHVIRCGWLRKQGGFVKTWHSRWFVLRGDQLYYYKDEEETKVLGAIFLPGNKVTEHPTSGDEGGKFLFEIIPGADRERMTANHETYLLMASTQNDMEDWVKTIRRVIWAPFGGGIFGQKLEETVRYERRFGTKLAPMLVEQCADFIRQWGLQEEGLFRMPGQANLVKELQDAFDCGEKPSFDW
;
A
#
# COMPACT_ATOMS: atom_id res chain seq x y z
N MET A 1 14.62 7.71 15.94
CA MET A 1 13.80 8.94 16.08
C MET A 1 12.55 8.66 15.30
N ASP A 2 11.50 8.32 16.05
CA ASP A 2 10.24 7.89 15.47
C ASP A 2 9.43 9.12 15.09
N ASP A 3 9.33 9.40 13.78
CA ASP A 3 8.40 10.39 13.27
C ASP A 3 6.98 9.82 13.30
N GLN A 4 6.36 9.93 14.47
CA GLN A 4 4.94 9.71 14.63
C GLN A 4 4.20 10.90 14.03
N CYS A 5 3.33 10.67 13.05
CA CYS A 5 2.29 11.61 12.67
C CYS A 5 1.37 11.83 13.88
N VAL A 6 1.67 12.83 14.69
CA VAL A 6 0.88 13.18 15.88
C VAL A 6 -0.33 13.99 15.42
N SER A 7 -1.50 13.39 15.55
CA SER A 7 -2.77 14.10 15.44
C SER A 7 -2.91 15.06 16.62
N HIS A 8 -2.79 16.35 16.41
CA HIS A 8 -3.13 17.36 17.42
C HIS A 8 -4.63 17.41 17.62
N SER A 9 -5.08 16.87 18.76
CA SER A 9 -6.43 17.09 19.30
C SER A 9 -6.38 18.36 20.15
N SER A 10 -7.08 19.40 19.74
CA SER A 10 -7.31 20.60 20.57
C SER A 10 -8.50 20.38 21.52
N PRO A 11 -8.48 20.98 22.73
CA PRO A 11 -9.45 20.65 23.78
C PRO A 11 -10.80 21.34 23.60
N LEU A 12 -11.80 20.67 24.14
CA LEU A 12 -13.21 20.98 24.22
C LEU A 12 -13.54 22.37 24.81
N HIS A 13 -14.47 23.07 24.16
CA HIS A 13 -15.33 24.05 24.83
C HIS A 13 -16.80 23.63 24.65
N SER A 14 -17.48 23.61 25.79
CA SER A 14 -18.85 23.19 26.01
C SER A 14 -19.90 24.23 25.58
N GLY A 15 -21.04 23.77 25.04
CA GLY A 15 -22.28 24.55 24.93
C GLY A 15 -23.16 24.11 23.76
N GLY A 16 -24.23 23.29 24.03
CA GLY A 16 -25.23 22.82 23.05
C GLY A 16 -26.25 23.89 22.68
N PRO A 17 -27.42 23.60 21.99
CA PRO A 17 -28.05 22.30 21.76
C PRO A 17 -28.48 22.00 20.30
N ALA A 18 -28.78 20.72 20.04
CA ALA A 18 -29.70 20.10 19.06
C ALA A 18 -29.79 20.63 17.62
N GLY A 19 -29.42 19.80 16.66
CA GLY A 19 -29.86 19.92 15.28
C GLY A 19 -28.91 19.23 14.29
N ALA A 20 -29.38 18.10 13.71
CA ALA A 20 -28.89 17.45 12.53
C ALA A 20 -27.61 16.60 12.71
N ASP A 21 -27.82 15.30 12.88
CA ASP A 21 -26.90 14.22 12.55
C ASP A 21 -26.58 14.26 11.04
N VAL A 22 -25.64 15.11 10.65
CA VAL A 22 -24.91 14.95 9.41
C VAL A 22 -23.83 13.91 9.70
N GLN A 23 -24.02 12.70 9.20
CA GLN A 23 -23.06 11.63 9.19
C GLN A 23 -21.67 12.19 8.83
N ARG A 24 -20.82 12.37 9.83
CA ARG A 24 -19.37 12.49 9.65
C ARG A 24 -18.88 11.15 9.15
N GLN A 25 -18.92 10.93 7.85
CA GLN A 25 -18.09 9.92 7.22
C GLN A 25 -16.66 10.30 7.55
N GLY A 26 -16.06 9.61 8.55
CA GLY A 26 -14.73 9.87 9.01
C GLY A 26 -13.75 9.79 7.84
N ARG A 27 -12.84 10.76 7.72
CA ARG A 27 -11.76 10.72 6.73
C ARG A 27 -11.04 9.37 6.88
N PRO A 28 -10.68 8.67 5.77
CA PRO A 28 -9.95 7.43 5.84
C PRO A 28 -8.68 7.61 6.68
N HIS A 29 -8.38 6.60 7.49
CA HIS A 29 -7.19 6.59 8.35
C HIS A 29 -5.93 6.81 7.52
N VAL A 30 -5.00 7.63 8.03
CA VAL A 30 -3.67 7.81 7.44
C VAL A 30 -2.88 6.53 7.62
N ILE A 31 -2.40 5.97 6.52
CA ILE A 31 -1.57 4.76 6.51
C ILE A 31 -0.10 5.14 6.65
N ARG A 32 0.33 6.17 5.91
CA ARG A 32 1.68 6.74 5.94
C ARG A 32 1.64 8.20 5.51
N CYS A 33 2.51 9.03 6.07
CA CYS A 33 2.77 10.37 5.58
C CYS A 33 4.28 10.69 5.64
N GLY A 34 4.71 11.65 4.85
CA GLY A 34 6.11 12.08 4.83
C GLY A 34 6.47 12.93 3.63
N TRP A 35 7.64 13.53 3.71
CA TRP A 35 8.21 14.31 2.62
C TRP A 35 8.82 13.42 1.55
N LEU A 36 8.42 13.66 0.31
CA LEU A 36 9.04 13.10 -0.88
C LEU A 36 9.30 14.22 -1.88
N ARG A 37 10.29 14.04 -2.75
CA ARG A 37 10.45 14.90 -3.91
C ARG A 37 9.76 14.26 -5.11
N LYS A 38 8.90 15.03 -5.76
CA LYS A 38 8.16 14.61 -6.96
C LYS A 38 8.73 15.32 -8.18
N GLN A 39 9.01 14.59 -9.24
CA GLN A 39 9.38 15.19 -10.52
C GLN A 39 8.12 15.76 -11.20
N GLY A 40 8.24 16.96 -11.76
CA GLY A 40 7.18 17.57 -12.55
C GLY A 40 6.92 16.80 -13.84
N GLY A 41 5.69 16.84 -14.36
CA GLY A 41 5.30 16.14 -15.59
C GLY A 41 5.93 16.79 -16.83
N PHE A 42 5.53 18.02 -17.13
CA PHE A 42 5.99 18.74 -18.33
C PHE A 42 7.41 19.29 -18.15
N VAL A 43 7.66 19.98 -17.05
CA VAL A 43 9.00 20.47 -16.70
C VAL A 43 9.59 19.49 -15.69
N LYS A 44 10.72 18.87 -16.04
CA LYS A 44 11.39 17.83 -15.25
C LYS A 44 12.12 18.39 -14.01
N THR A 45 11.49 19.31 -13.29
CA THR A 45 11.99 19.86 -12.02
C THR A 45 11.51 19.05 -10.85
N TRP A 46 12.33 18.99 -9.80
CA TRP A 46 12.02 18.33 -8.56
C TRP A 46 11.38 19.27 -7.56
N HIS A 47 10.23 18.88 -7.02
CA HIS A 47 9.50 19.63 -6.01
C HIS A 47 9.32 18.81 -4.75
N SER A 48 9.67 19.37 -3.60
CA SER A 48 9.32 18.77 -2.31
C SER A 48 7.81 18.88 -2.09
N ARG A 49 7.18 17.77 -1.67
CA ARG A 49 5.76 17.67 -1.41
C ARG A 49 5.53 16.81 -0.19
N TRP A 50 4.54 17.18 0.60
CA TRP A 50 4.06 16.37 1.69
C TRP A 50 3.10 15.33 1.14
N PHE A 51 3.45 14.06 1.26
CA PHE A 51 2.62 12.94 0.80
C PHE A 51 1.86 12.32 1.94
N VAL A 52 0.60 11.98 1.70
CA VAL A 52 -0.27 11.33 2.67
C VAL A 52 -1.04 10.21 1.99
N LEU A 53 -0.80 8.99 2.44
CA LEU A 53 -1.50 7.81 1.97
C LEU A 53 -2.72 7.55 2.85
N ARG A 54 -3.91 7.69 2.25
CA ARG A 54 -5.21 7.45 2.88
C ARG A 54 -6.05 6.52 2.01
N GLY A 55 -6.51 5.42 2.58
CA GLY A 55 -7.28 4.46 1.79
C GLY A 55 -6.51 3.99 0.57
N ASP A 56 -7.06 4.21 -0.60
CA ASP A 56 -6.51 3.78 -1.89
C ASP A 56 -5.78 4.90 -2.64
N GLN A 57 -5.63 6.07 -2.02
CA GLN A 57 -5.08 7.24 -2.68
C GLN A 57 -3.86 7.80 -1.95
N LEU A 58 -2.87 8.15 -2.73
CA LEU A 58 -1.68 8.86 -2.31
C LEU A 58 -1.86 10.35 -2.67
N TYR A 59 -2.26 11.14 -1.68
CA TYR A 59 -2.40 12.60 -1.81
C TYR A 59 -1.07 13.29 -1.67
N TYR A 60 -0.88 14.43 -2.32
CA TYR A 60 0.28 15.29 -2.07
C TYR A 60 -0.12 16.75 -1.93
N TYR A 61 0.60 17.43 -1.04
CA TYR A 61 0.35 18.79 -0.57
C TYR A 61 1.62 19.62 -0.67
N LYS A 62 1.47 20.95 -0.52
CA LYS A 62 2.61 21.85 -0.45
C LYS A 62 3.36 21.74 0.90
N ASP A 63 2.61 21.53 1.97
CA ASP A 63 3.05 21.52 3.36
C ASP A 63 2.33 20.47 4.20
N GLU A 64 2.79 20.28 5.43
CA GLU A 64 2.26 19.31 6.40
C GLU A 64 0.87 19.69 6.95
N GLU A 65 0.46 20.94 6.80
CA GLU A 65 -0.85 21.41 7.27
C GLU A 65 -1.99 20.89 6.41
N GLU A 66 -1.67 20.28 5.25
CA GLU A 66 -2.64 19.66 4.34
C GLU A 66 -3.79 20.60 3.93
N THR A 67 -3.50 21.89 3.85
CA THR A 67 -4.52 22.93 3.61
C THR A 67 -5.11 22.84 2.21
N LYS A 68 -4.30 22.50 1.21
CA LYS A 68 -4.72 22.38 -0.18
C LYS A 68 -4.10 21.16 -0.85
N VAL A 69 -4.95 20.25 -1.31
CA VAL A 69 -4.54 19.13 -2.15
C VAL A 69 -4.00 19.65 -3.47
N LEU A 70 -2.77 19.31 -3.82
CA LEU A 70 -2.16 19.60 -5.11
C LEU A 70 -2.45 18.52 -6.14
N GLY A 71 -2.69 17.29 -5.67
CA GLY A 71 -3.10 16.17 -6.50
C GLY A 71 -3.22 14.89 -5.69
N ALA A 72 -3.68 13.85 -6.35
CA ALA A 72 -3.83 12.51 -5.78
C ALA A 72 -3.53 11.46 -6.83
N ILE A 73 -2.90 10.36 -6.38
CA ILE A 73 -2.59 9.19 -7.19
C ILE A 73 -3.45 8.04 -6.66
N PHE A 74 -4.37 7.53 -7.47
CA PHE A 74 -5.14 6.34 -7.13
C PHE A 74 -4.26 5.11 -7.36
N LEU A 75 -4.00 4.33 -6.30
CA LEU A 75 -3.00 3.26 -6.31
C LEU A 75 -3.48 1.92 -6.91
N PRO A 76 -4.71 1.42 -6.64
CA PRO A 76 -5.14 0.14 -7.18
C PRO A 76 -5.03 0.07 -8.71
N GLY A 77 -4.49 -1.05 -9.21
CA GLY A 77 -4.26 -1.23 -10.65
C GLY A 77 -3.02 -0.54 -11.20
N ASN A 78 -2.23 0.12 -10.38
CA ASN A 78 -0.91 0.63 -10.74
C ASN A 78 0.19 -0.35 -10.32
N LYS A 79 1.42 -0.07 -10.75
CA LYS A 79 2.63 -0.80 -10.35
C LYS A 79 3.61 0.17 -9.69
N VAL A 80 4.30 -0.27 -8.66
CA VAL A 80 5.41 0.48 -8.04
C VAL A 80 6.72 -0.24 -8.30
N THR A 81 7.75 0.50 -8.74
CA THR A 81 9.07 -0.04 -9.09
C THR A 81 10.16 0.82 -8.47
N GLU A 82 11.12 0.19 -7.82
CA GLU A 82 12.33 0.84 -7.32
C GLU A 82 13.35 0.98 -8.45
N HIS A 83 14.04 2.11 -8.48
CA HIS A 83 15.19 2.28 -9.37
C HIS A 83 16.47 1.86 -8.65
N PRO A 84 17.35 1.08 -9.29
CA PRO A 84 18.64 0.75 -8.70
C PRO A 84 19.44 2.03 -8.45
N THR A 85 20.04 2.15 -7.27
CA THR A 85 20.99 3.21 -6.96
C THR A 85 22.25 2.99 -7.77
N SER A 86 22.40 3.71 -8.89
CA SER A 86 23.67 3.69 -9.62
C SER A 86 24.69 4.50 -8.83
N GLY A 87 25.83 3.87 -8.53
CA GLY A 87 26.88 4.39 -7.65
C GLY A 87 27.56 5.70 -8.08
N ASP A 88 27.27 6.25 -9.26
CA ASP A 88 27.91 7.44 -9.82
C ASP A 88 27.16 8.76 -9.54
N GLU A 89 25.92 8.72 -9.12
CA GLU A 89 25.14 9.91 -8.78
C GLU A 89 24.67 9.86 -7.32
N GLY A 90 25.55 10.15 -6.38
CA GLY A 90 25.31 10.34 -4.95
C GLY A 90 23.89 10.02 -4.45
N GLY A 91 23.59 8.75 -4.18
CA GLY A 91 22.50 8.33 -3.30
C GLY A 91 21.10 8.82 -3.64
N LYS A 92 20.64 8.75 -4.87
CA LYS A 92 19.23 9.05 -5.19
C LYS A 92 18.36 7.84 -4.93
N PHE A 93 17.49 7.92 -3.95
CA PHE A 93 16.56 6.85 -3.58
C PHE A 93 15.24 7.02 -4.35
N LEU A 94 15.26 6.56 -5.61
CA LEU A 94 14.20 6.77 -6.60
C LEU A 94 13.26 5.57 -6.68
N PHE A 95 11.97 5.84 -6.78
CA PHE A 95 10.96 4.87 -7.15
C PHE A 95 9.89 5.52 -8.01
N GLU A 96 9.18 4.74 -8.79
CA GLU A 96 8.13 5.23 -9.66
C GLU A 96 6.82 4.47 -9.48
N ILE A 97 5.70 5.17 -9.67
CA ILE A 97 4.37 4.61 -9.75
C ILE A 97 3.94 4.69 -11.20
N ILE A 98 3.71 3.53 -11.82
CA ILE A 98 3.40 3.37 -13.24
C ILE A 98 1.96 2.89 -13.36
N PRO A 99 1.15 3.44 -14.28
CA PRO A 99 -0.17 2.90 -14.59
C PRO A 99 -0.10 1.43 -15.02
N GLY A 100 -0.99 0.59 -14.49
CA GLY A 100 -1.10 -0.80 -14.93
C GLY A 100 -1.74 -0.91 -16.32
N ALA A 101 -1.49 -2.03 -17.01
CA ALA A 101 -1.92 -2.28 -18.40
C ALA A 101 -3.43 -2.12 -18.63
N ASP A 102 -4.25 -2.41 -17.63
CA ASP A 102 -5.71 -2.26 -17.72
C ASP A 102 -6.15 -0.79 -17.68
N ARG A 103 -5.34 0.09 -17.10
CA ARG A 103 -5.57 1.54 -17.08
C ARG A 103 -5.03 2.24 -18.31
N GLU A 104 -4.05 1.69 -18.97
CA GLU A 104 -3.52 2.23 -20.23
C GLU A 104 -4.60 2.39 -21.29
N ARG A 105 -5.64 1.56 -21.23
CA ARG A 105 -6.78 1.63 -22.17
C ARG A 105 -7.84 2.67 -21.81
N MET A 106 -7.84 3.18 -20.57
CA MET A 106 -8.94 4.02 -20.05
C MET A 106 -8.59 5.51 -19.91
N THR A 107 -7.32 5.88 -19.90
CA THR A 107 -6.92 7.29 -19.71
C THR A 107 -5.89 7.72 -20.76
N ALA A 108 -6.20 8.82 -21.45
CA ALA A 108 -5.30 9.42 -22.47
C ALA A 108 -3.99 10.00 -21.89
N ASN A 109 -3.83 10.02 -20.57
CA ASN A 109 -2.65 10.53 -19.87
C ASN A 109 -2.00 9.41 -19.04
N HIS A 110 -1.02 8.74 -19.67
CA HIS A 110 -0.11 7.79 -19.02
C HIS A 110 0.90 8.53 -18.16
N GLU A 111 0.48 9.06 -17.02
CA GLU A 111 1.39 9.79 -16.15
C GLU A 111 2.10 8.83 -15.20
N THR A 112 3.39 8.62 -15.43
CA THR A 112 4.30 7.97 -14.49
C THR A 112 4.72 8.98 -13.43
N TYR A 113 4.63 8.63 -12.18
CA TYR A 113 5.03 9.47 -11.05
C TYR A 113 6.39 9.03 -10.55
N LEU A 114 7.42 9.81 -10.86
CA LEU A 114 8.78 9.58 -10.34
C LEU A 114 8.95 10.32 -9.02
N LEU A 115 9.30 9.56 -7.97
CA LEU A 115 9.41 10.01 -6.59
C LEU A 115 10.81 9.73 -6.04
N MET A 116 11.26 10.54 -5.10
CA MET A 116 12.55 10.40 -4.44
C MET A 116 12.37 10.53 -2.94
N ALA A 117 12.84 9.54 -2.21
CA ALA A 117 12.92 9.56 -0.75
C ALA A 117 14.26 10.14 -0.25
N SER A 118 14.34 10.43 1.03
CA SER A 118 15.53 11.01 1.66
C SER A 118 16.60 9.96 1.99
N THR A 119 16.19 8.72 2.25
CA THR A 119 17.07 7.60 2.60
C THR A 119 16.60 6.32 1.91
N GLN A 120 17.47 5.32 1.87
CA GLN A 120 17.13 3.98 1.36
C GLN A 120 15.99 3.36 2.16
N ASN A 121 16.07 3.40 3.48
CA ASN A 121 15.03 2.81 4.34
C ASN A 121 13.68 3.51 4.14
N ASP A 122 13.67 4.84 4.00
CA ASP A 122 12.44 5.59 3.75
C ASP A 122 11.82 5.22 2.39
N MET A 123 12.65 5.04 1.36
CA MET A 123 12.21 4.57 0.05
C MET A 123 11.59 3.17 0.13
N GLU A 124 12.29 2.23 0.76
CA GLU A 124 11.81 0.85 0.91
C GLU A 124 10.48 0.79 1.66
N ASP A 125 10.35 1.56 2.73
CA ASP A 125 9.11 1.65 3.51
C ASP A 125 7.95 2.26 2.70
N TRP A 126 8.21 3.29 1.89
CA TRP A 126 7.22 3.85 0.99
C TRP A 126 6.78 2.83 -0.06
N VAL A 127 7.72 2.20 -0.73
CA VAL A 127 7.45 1.19 -1.77
C VAL A 127 6.66 0.02 -1.19
N LYS A 128 7.09 -0.51 -0.05
CA LYS A 128 6.38 -1.60 0.66
C LYS A 128 4.94 -1.21 1.00
N THR A 129 4.73 -0.01 1.54
CA THR A 129 3.41 0.47 1.93
C THR A 129 2.51 0.69 0.71
N ILE A 130 3.04 1.30 -0.35
CA ILE A 130 2.31 1.52 -1.61
C ILE A 130 1.96 0.19 -2.27
N ARG A 131 2.90 -0.75 -2.35
CA ARG A 131 2.68 -2.10 -2.92
C ARG A 131 1.56 -2.83 -2.21
N ARG A 132 1.51 -2.75 -0.87
CA ARG A 132 0.43 -3.33 -0.08
C ARG A 132 -0.94 -2.76 -0.48
N VAL A 133 -1.04 -1.44 -0.65
CA VAL A 133 -2.30 -0.80 -1.06
C VAL A 133 -2.71 -1.19 -2.47
N ILE A 134 -1.75 -1.28 -3.38
CA ILE A 134 -1.99 -1.70 -4.77
C ILE A 134 -2.61 -3.11 -4.82
N TRP A 135 -2.05 -4.04 -4.05
CA TRP A 135 -2.38 -5.46 -4.14
C TRP A 135 -3.42 -5.94 -3.13
N ALA A 136 -3.75 -5.15 -2.10
CA ALA A 136 -4.74 -5.54 -1.09
C ALA A 136 -6.12 -5.94 -1.67
N PRO A 137 -6.65 -5.29 -2.73
CA PRO A 137 -7.90 -5.73 -3.37
C PRO A 137 -7.84 -7.14 -3.95
N PHE A 138 -6.64 -7.63 -4.23
CA PHE A 138 -6.39 -8.96 -4.80
C PHE A 138 -5.91 -9.99 -3.77
N GLY A 139 -5.87 -9.60 -2.49
CA GLY A 139 -5.36 -10.44 -1.40
C GLY A 139 -3.85 -10.46 -1.29
N GLY A 140 -3.17 -9.44 -1.83
CA GLY A 140 -1.72 -9.30 -1.78
C GLY A 140 -1.22 -8.29 -0.76
N GLY A 141 0.12 -8.12 -0.69
CA GLY A 141 0.75 -7.14 0.19
C GLY A 141 0.65 -7.47 1.68
N ILE A 142 0.58 -8.75 2.05
CA ILE A 142 0.26 -9.20 3.41
C ILE A 142 1.46 -9.66 4.22
N PHE A 143 2.53 -10.17 3.58
CA PHE A 143 3.67 -10.69 4.31
C PHE A 143 4.47 -9.59 5.00
N GLY A 144 4.81 -9.82 6.28
CA GLY A 144 5.48 -8.84 7.12
C GLY A 144 4.57 -7.74 7.68
N GLN A 145 3.24 -7.86 7.51
CA GLN A 145 2.23 -6.98 8.10
C GLN A 145 1.68 -7.55 9.40
N LYS A 146 1.15 -6.69 10.26
CA LYS A 146 0.37 -7.15 11.40
C LYS A 146 -0.95 -7.73 10.90
N LEU A 147 -1.33 -8.89 11.43
CA LEU A 147 -2.57 -9.57 11.06
C LEU A 147 -3.80 -8.66 11.16
N GLU A 148 -3.87 -7.86 12.22
CA GLU A 148 -4.97 -6.90 12.42
C GLU A 148 -5.07 -5.87 11.29
N GLU A 149 -3.94 -5.39 10.78
CA GLU A 149 -3.89 -4.44 9.68
C GLU A 149 -4.37 -5.08 8.38
N THR A 150 -3.92 -6.30 8.10
CA THR A 150 -4.36 -7.06 6.91
C THR A 150 -5.86 -7.30 6.95
N VAL A 151 -6.41 -7.82 8.06
CA VAL A 151 -7.86 -8.07 8.21
C VAL A 151 -8.65 -6.77 8.08
N ARG A 152 -8.20 -5.67 8.68
CA ARG A 152 -8.84 -4.36 8.56
C ARG A 152 -8.87 -3.87 7.11
N TYR A 153 -7.79 -4.10 6.39
CA TYR A 153 -7.67 -3.69 4.99
C TYR A 153 -8.59 -4.51 4.08
N GLU A 154 -8.60 -5.83 4.24
CA GLU A 154 -9.36 -6.75 3.42
C GLU A 154 -10.87 -6.69 3.68
N ARG A 155 -11.32 -6.22 4.85
CA ARG A 155 -12.75 -5.98 5.16
C ARG A 155 -13.46 -5.06 4.18
N ARG A 156 -12.71 -4.24 3.44
CA ARG A 156 -13.26 -3.36 2.38
C ARG A 156 -13.73 -4.15 1.17
N PHE A 157 -13.20 -5.36 0.98
CA PHE A 157 -13.43 -6.20 -0.19
C PHE A 157 -14.30 -7.41 0.12
N GLY A 158 -14.67 -7.62 1.40
CA GLY A 158 -15.52 -8.71 1.84
C GLY A 158 -15.67 -8.79 3.35
N THR A 159 -16.63 -9.60 3.81
CA THR A 159 -16.96 -9.77 5.25
C THR A 159 -16.18 -10.90 5.92
N LYS A 160 -15.09 -11.36 5.33
CA LYS A 160 -14.30 -12.47 5.84
C LYS A 160 -13.57 -12.09 7.13
N LEU A 161 -13.42 -13.06 8.05
CA LEU A 161 -12.78 -12.88 9.35
C LEU A 161 -11.28 -13.20 9.34
N ALA A 162 -10.83 -13.92 8.34
CA ALA A 162 -9.42 -14.27 8.10
C ALA A 162 -8.91 -13.62 6.81
N PRO A 163 -7.60 -13.37 6.68
CA PRO A 163 -7.02 -12.94 5.43
C PRO A 163 -7.35 -13.86 4.25
N MET A 164 -7.55 -13.30 3.07
CA MET A 164 -7.90 -14.06 1.86
C MET A 164 -6.90 -15.19 1.58
N LEU A 165 -5.60 -14.96 1.81
CA LEU A 165 -4.58 -16.00 1.71
C LEU A 165 -4.88 -17.22 2.62
N VAL A 166 -5.23 -16.95 3.88
CA VAL A 166 -5.52 -18.02 4.86
C VAL A 166 -6.71 -18.83 4.41
N GLU A 167 -7.74 -18.19 3.89
CA GLU A 167 -8.92 -18.88 3.35
C GLU A 167 -8.58 -19.72 2.13
N GLN A 168 -7.80 -19.19 1.19
CA GLN A 168 -7.35 -19.93 0.01
C GLN A 168 -6.54 -21.17 0.39
N CYS A 169 -5.58 -21.02 1.30
CA CYS A 169 -4.80 -22.16 1.80
C CYS A 169 -5.67 -23.20 2.53
N ALA A 170 -6.60 -22.73 3.37
CA ALA A 170 -7.50 -23.62 4.09
C ALA A 170 -8.44 -24.40 3.14
N ASP A 171 -8.94 -23.73 2.10
CA ASP A 171 -9.79 -24.38 1.09
C ASP A 171 -9.00 -25.41 0.28
N PHE A 172 -7.75 -25.09 -0.09
CA PHE A 172 -6.88 -26.05 -0.76
C PHE A 172 -6.60 -27.28 0.11
N ILE A 173 -6.26 -27.09 1.40
CA ILE A 173 -6.04 -28.19 2.34
C ILE A 173 -7.30 -29.04 2.51
N ARG A 174 -8.47 -28.41 2.64
CA ARG A 174 -9.74 -29.15 2.76
C ARG A 174 -10.05 -29.97 1.52
N GLN A 175 -9.70 -29.47 0.35
CA GLN A 175 -9.99 -30.15 -0.91
C GLN A 175 -9.01 -31.29 -1.22
N TRP A 176 -7.72 -31.07 -0.93
CA TRP A 176 -6.65 -31.96 -1.43
C TRP A 176 -5.73 -32.50 -0.35
N GLY A 177 -5.59 -31.82 0.80
CA GLY A 177 -4.56 -32.10 1.78
C GLY A 177 -5.00 -32.97 2.97
N LEU A 178 -6.28 -33.34 3.10
CA LEU A 178 -6.79 -34.02 4.31
C LEU A 178 -6.21 -35.43 4.51
N GLN A 179 -5.71 -36.05 3.46
CA GLN A 179 -5.13 -37.39 3.49
C GLN A 179 -3.60 -37.37 3.52
N GLU A 180 -2.98 -36.17 3.48
CA GLU A 180 -1.53 -36.04 3.47
C GLU A 180 -0.93 -36.26 4.86
N GLU A 181 -0.10 -37.31 4.98
CA GLU A 181 0.57 -37.61 6.25
C GLU A 181 1.64 -36.56 6.55
N GLY A 182 1.55 -35.97 7.75
CA GLY A 182 2.53 -35.01 8.21
C GLY A 182 2.38 -33.59 7.66
N LEU A 183 1.25 -33.26 7.03
CA LEU A 183 0.98 -31.95 6.40
C LEU A 183 1.40 -30.75 7.26
N PHE A 184 1.13 -30.78 8.56
CA PHE A 184 1.50 -29.68 9.48
C PHE A 184 2.82 -29.91 10.24
N ARG A 185 3.53 -30.99 9.95
CA ARG A 185 4.78 -31.38 10.61
C ARG A 185 5.98 -31.22 9.68
N MET A 186 5.78 -31.49 8.39
CA MET A 186 6.85 -31.39 7.40
C MET A 186 6.99 -29.95 6.91
N PRO A 187 8.19 -29.34 6.98
CA PRO A 187 8.38 -27.99 6.44
C PRO A 187 8.30 -28.01 4.91
N GLY A 188 7.72 -26.96 4.34
CA GLY A 188 7.77 -26.75 2.89
C GLY A 188 9.19 -26.45 2.40
N GLN A 189 9.41 -26.65 1.11
CA GLN A 189 10.68 -26.33 0.47
C GLN A 189 10.92 -24.81 0.47
N ALA A 190 12.01 -24.34 1.07
CA ALA A 190 12.22 -22.91 1.37
C ALA A 190 12.12 -22.00 0.13
N ASN A 191 12.69 -22.43 -1.01
CA ASN A 191 12.62 -21.63 -2.25
C ASN A 191 11.18 -21.53 -2.77
N LEU A 192 10.45 -22.65 -2.78
CA LEU A 192 9.05 -22.67 -3.22
C LEU A 192 8.16 -21.83 -2.31
N VAL A 193 8.36 -21.92 -1.00
CA VAL A 193 7.63 -21.07 -0.04
C VAL A 193 7.87 -19.59 -0.32
N LYS A 194 9.11 -19.21 -0.62
CA LYS A 194 9.44 -17.83 -0.96
C LYS A 194 8.80 -17.39 -2.27
N GLU A 195 8.87 -18.20 -3.30
CA GLU A 195 8.21 -17.92 -4.60
C GLU A 195 6.70 -17.73 -4.45
N LEU A 196 6.05 -18.61 -3.66
CA LEU A 196 4.63 -18.49 -3.35
C LEU A 196 4.31 -17.22 -2.55
N GLN A 197 5.16 -16.87 -1.57
CA GLN A 197 5.00 -15.64 -0.81
C GLN A 197 5.07 -14.39 -1.72
N ASP A 198 6.05 -14.35 -2.60
CA ASP A 198 6.24 -13.24 -3.54
C ASP A 198 5.04 -13.14 -4.51
N ALA A 199 4.56 -14.28 -5.03
CA ALA A 199 3.38 -14.33 -5.89
C ALA A 199 2.11 -13.84 -5.18
N PHE A 200 1.85 -14.33 -3.97
CA PHE A 200 0.69 -13.87 -3.18
C PHE A 200 0.81 -12.40 -2.82
N ASP A 201 2.01 -11.90 -2.48
CA ASP A 201 2.22 -10.48 -2.19
C ASP A 201 1.96 -9.58 -3.41
N CYS A 202 2.14 -10.11 -4.60
CA CYS A 202 1.76 -9.47 -5.87
C CYS A 202 0.29 -9.66 -6.24
N GLY A 203 -0.54 -10.25 -5.38
CA GLY A 203 -1.96 -10.49 -5.63
C GLY A 203 -2.23 -11.60 -6.64
N GLU A 204 -1.24 -12.40 -6.97
CA GLU A 204 -1.40 -13.59 -7.79
C GLU A 204 -2.11 -14.70 -7.00
N LYS A 205 -2.71 -15.62 -7.73
CA LYS A 205 -3.29 -16.84 -7.16
C LYS A 205 -2.54 -18.03 -7.73
N PRO A 206 -1.33 -18.31 -7.21
CA PRO A 206 -0.56 -19.44 -7.71
C PRO A 206 -1.33 -20.74 -7.51
N SER A 207 -1.24 -21.64 -8.50
CA SER A 207 -1.74 -23.01 -8.34
C SER A 207 -0.77 -23.76 -7.43
N PHE A 208 -1.32 -24.55 -6.52
CA PHE A 208 -0.54 -25.47 -5.71
C PHE A 208 -0.51 -26.82 -6.46
N ASP A 209 0.54 -27.03 -7.25
CA ASP A 209 0.76 -28.32 -7.92
C ASP A 209 1.59 -29.20 -7.00
N TRP A 210 1.16 -30.46 -6.83
CA TRP A 210 1.85 -31.49 -6.04
C TRP A 210 2.88 -32.21 -6.89
#